data_9367c9b2eb06176046e17f8c9f4f5080
#
_entry.id   9367c9b2eb06176046e17f8c9f4f5080
#
_cell.length_a   1.000
_cell.length_b   1.000
_cell.length_c   1.000
_cell.angle_alpha   90.00
_cell.angle_beta   90.00
_cell.angle_gamma   90.00
#
_symmetry.space_group_name_H-M   'P 1'
#
loop_
_entity.id
_entity.type
_entity.pdbx_description
1 polymer ?
#
loop_
_entity_poly.entity_id
_entity_poly.type
_entity_poly.pdbx_seq_one_letter_code
_entity_poly.pdbx_strand_id
1 'polypeptide(L)'
;MNSTTLLERPTTPPPPRRLPPIGDQPTRRRPEPRWVRPALIALLLCTAAAYLWDLSSSGYANSFYAAAVQAGAKSWKAFFFGSLDSSNFITVDKPPASLWVMALSARIFGFSSWSMLVPQALEGVAAVALLYAAVKRWFGAGAGLLAGALLAITPVAALMFRFNNPDALLVCLLVASAYCLTRALEGASTRWVVATGTLIGFAFLAKMGQAFLVLPAYGLVYAVAAPTGLRRRLGQLAAGALAIVVSCGWWVAIVALWPAGSRPFIDGSPDNSIFNLILGYNGLGRIFGSGGAGGGGGGGGANFSGATGVLRLFNDAMGGQASWLLPAALIALGVGLWSRRRAPRTDRTRAALLLWGGWLLVSGLVFSLGSGIIHTYYTVALAPAIAALARMTTRSHDSHCGVR
;
A
#
# COMPACT_ATOMS: atom_id res chain seq x y z
N MET A 1 -21.71 28.06 92.18
CA MET A 1 -21.27 28.69 90.92
C MET A 1 -20.33 27.72 90.20
N ASN A 2 -20.87 26.89 89.34
CA ASN A 2 -20.06 25.92 88.55
C ASN A 2 -20.09 26.33 87.11
N SER A 3 -18.96 26.81 86.63
CA SER A 3 -18.76 27.10 85.19
C SER A 3 -18.23 25.86 84.51
N THR A 4 -19.07 25.23 83.68
CA THR A 4 -18.68 24.08 82.83
C THR A 4 -18.16 24.61 81.54
N THR A 5 -16.84 24.51 81.34
CA THR A 5 -16.17 24.86 80.06
C THR A 5 -16.38 23.71 79.07
N LEU A 6 -17.16 23.93 77.98
CA LEU A 6 -17.31 23.01 76.87
C LEU A 6 -16.07 23.10 76.00
N LEU A 7 -15.24 22.04 75.96
CA LEU A 7 -14.15 21.85 75.02
C LEU A 7 -14.74 21.49 73.68
N GLU A 8 -14.69 22.42 72.68
CA GLU A 8 -14.98 22.15 71.29
C GLU A 8 -13.93 21.17 70.72
N ARG A 9 -14.39 20.04 70.22
CA ARG A 9 -13.55 19.12 69.48
C ARG A 9 -13.20 19.73 68.08
N PRO A 10 -11.93 19.70 67.65
CA PRO A 10 -11.57 20.14 66.31
C PRO A 10 -12.19 19.18 65.27
N THR A 11 -13.03 19.73 64.42
CA THR A 11 -13.59 19.02 63.26
C THR A 11 -12.49 18.84 62.19
N THR A 12 -11.97 17.64 62.06
CA THR A 12 -11.09 17.30 60.94
C THR A 12 -11.83 17.50 59.62
N PRO A 13 -11.25 18.23 58.65
CA PRO A 13 -11.87 18.39 57.34
C PRO A 13 -12.02 17.02 56.66
N PRO A 14 -13.13 16.79 55.91
CA PRO A 14 -13.32 15.53 55.18
C PRO A 14 -12.20 15.32 54.17
N PRO A 15 -11.72 14.08 53.97
CA PRO A 15 -10.67 13.79 53.03
C PRO A 15 -11.08 14.23 51.63
N PRO A 16 -10.14 14.76 50.82
CA PRO A 16 -10.45 15.20 49.47
C PRO A 16 -11.05 14.05 48.67
N ARG A 17 -12.26 14.25 48.10
CA ARG A 17 -12.89 13.32 47.20
C ARG A 17 -11.90 13.04 46.05
N ARG A 18 -11.31 11.87 46.04
CA ARG A 18 -10.58 11.38 44.87
C ARG A 18 -11.59 11.26 43.73
N LEU A 19 -11.51 12.20 42.77
CA LEU A 19 -12.21 12.05 41.52
C LEU A 19 -11.74 10.73 40.92
N PRO A 20 -12.65 9.87 40.42
CA PRO A 20 -12.24 8.65 39.75
C PRO A 20 -11.31 9.05 38.59
N PRO A 21 -10.26 8.25 38.29
CA PRO A 21 -9.37 8.53 37.19
C PRO A 21 -10.23 8.69 35.93
N ILE A 22 -10.00 9.77 35.17
CA ILE A 22 -10.54 9.97 33.83
C ILE A 22 -9.80 8.98 32.93
N GLY A 23 -10.13 7.71 33.12
CA GLY A 23 -9.58 6.58 32.41
C GLY A 23 -10.74 5.75 31.89
N ASP A 24 -10.76 5.61 30.56
CA ASP A 24 -11.43 4.53 29.82
C ASP A 24 -12.93 4.34 30.08
N GLN A 25 -13.71 5.38 29.85
CA GLN A 25 -15.05 5.09 29.33
C GLN A 25 -14.84 4.48 27.92
N PRO A 26 -15.20 3.20 27.71
CA PRO A 26 -15.21 2.65 26.36
C PRO A 26 -16.12 3.58 25.55
N THR A 27 -15.54 4.32 24.62
CA THR A 27 -16.32 5.18 23.72
C THR A 27 -17.33 4.26 23.06
N ARG A 28 -18.60 4.31 23.50
CA ARG A 28 -19.72 3.60 22.88
C ARG A 28 -19.65 4.00 21.42
N ARG A 29 -19.20 3.09 20.57
CA ARG A 29 -19.20 3.30 19.12
C ARG A 29 -20.63 3.61 18.75
N ARG A 30 -20.88 4.86 18.33
CA ARG A 30 -22.21 5.22 17.81
C ARG A 30 -22.54 4.18 16.74
N PRO A 31 -23.76 3.58 16.78
CA PRO A 31 -24.15 2.63 15.75
C PRO A 31 -23.96 3.27 14.38
N GLU A 32 -23.42 2.51 13.45
CA GLU A 32 -23.20 3.02 12.09
C GLU A 32 -24.53 3.39 11.47
N PRO A 33 -24.63 4.54 10.80
CA PRO A 33 -25.82 4.92 10.07
C PRO A 33 -26.23 3.81 9.09
N ARG A 34 -27.51 3.53 8.98
CA ARG A 34 -28.05 2.42 8.16
C ARG A 34 -27.66 2.49 6.69
N TRP A 35 -27.38 3.69 6.18
CA TRP A 35 -26.98 3.91 4.78
C TRP A 35 -25.55 3.44 4.45
N VAL A 36 -24.67 3.27 5.44
CA VAL A 36 -23.23 3.01 5.23
C VAL A 36 -22.99 1.67 4.54
N ARG A 37 -23.67 0.62 4.99
CA ARG A 37 -23.52 -0.72 4.39
C ARG A 37 -24.04 -0.78 2.95
N PRO A 38 -25.27 -0.32 2.64
CA PRO A 38 -25.73 -0.24 1.25
C PRO A 38 -24.81 0.59 0.36
N ALA A 39 -24.32 1.75 0.83
CA ALA A 39 -23.41 2.59 0.06
C ALA A 39 -22.07 1.91 -0.24
N LEU A 40 -21.52 1.17 0.73
CA LEU A 40 -20.31 0.38 0.50
C LEU A 40 -20.55 -0.74 -0.52
N ILE A 41 -21.64 -1.48 -0.37
CA ILE A 41 -22.00 -2.55 -1.32
C ILE A 41 -22.17 -1.95 -2.72
N ALA A 42 -22.88 -0.84 -2.86
CA ALA A 42 -23.05 -0.16 -4.14
C ALA A 42 -21.71 0.26 -4.74
N LEU A 43 -20.82 0.87 -3.94
CA LEU A 43 -19.48 1.24 -4.40
C LEU A 43 -18.71 0.03 -4.94
N LEU A 44 -18.69 -1.09 -4.19
CA LEU A 44 -17.96 -2.28 -4.60
C LEU A 44 -18.57 -2.96 -5.82
N LEU A 45 -19.91 -3.03 -5.91
CA LEU A 45 -20.60 -3.57 -7.07
C LEU A 45 -20.38 -2.71 -8.32
N CYS A 46 -20.48 -1.38 -8.20
CA CYS A 46 -20.17 -0.47 -9.31
C CYS A 46 -18.70 -0.59 -9.74
N THR A 47 -17.76 -0.71 -8.79
CA THR A 47 -16.35 -0.93 -9.09
C THR A 47 -16.14 -2.27 -9.80
N ALA A 48 -16.74 -3.35 -9.29
CA ALA A 48 -16.67 -4.66 -9.91
C ALA A 48 -17.26 -4.66 -11.31
N ALA A 49 -18.45 -4.05 -11.49
CA ALA A 49 -19.08 -3.91 -12.81
C ALA A 49 -18.16 -3.15 -13.78
N ALA A 50 -17.58 -2.00 -13.36
CA ALA A 50 -16.69 -1.21 -14.21
C ALA A 50 -15.39 -1.95 -14.57
N TYR A 51 -14.83 -2.73 -13.64
CA TYR A 51 -13.57 -3.43 -13.88
C TYR A 51 -13.76 -4.75 -14.64
N LEU A 52 -14.90 -5.40 -14.50
CA LEU A 52 -15.22 -6.64 -15.21
C LEU A 52 -15.92 -6.40 -16.55
N TRP A 53 -16.48 -5.19 -16.80
CA TRP A 53 -17.17 -4.89 -18.02
C TRP A 53 -16.27 -5.07 -19.24
N ASP A 54 -16.71 -5.89 -20.18
CA ASP A 54 -16.00 -6.14 -21.45
C ASP A 54 -14.49 -6.44 -21.27
N LEU A 55 -14.16 -7.25 -20.24
CA LEU A 55 -12.77 -7.52 -19.87
C LEU A 55 -12.02 -8.28 -20.99
N SER A 56 -12.74 -9.07 -21.78
CA SER A 56 -12.20 -9.82 -22.92
C SER A 56 -11.73 -8.93 -24.09
N SER A 57 -12.21 -7.69 -24.20
CA SER A 57 -11.75 -6.74 -25.23
C SER A 57 -10.27 -6.40 -25.08
N SER A 58 -9.71 -6.55 -23.87
CA SER A 58 -8.27 -6.41 -23.62
C SER A 58 -7.43 -7.55 -24.21
N GLY A 59 -8.06 -8.60 -24.77
CA GLY A 59 -7.39 -9.80 -25.25
C GLY A 59 -6.51 -10.41 -24.16
N TYR A 60 -5.29 -10.75 -24.50
CA TYR A 60 -4.29 -11.22 -23.54
C TYR A 60 -3.50 -10.08 -22.86
N ALA A 61 -3.88 -8.85 -23.12
CA ALA A 61 -3.27 -7.63 -22.55
C ALA A 61 -1.74 -7.58 -22.78
N ASN A 62 -0.91 -7.78 -21.75
CA ASN A 62 0.53 -7.92 -21.92
C ASN A 62 0.88 -9.37 -22.31
N SER A 63 1.26 -9.60 -23.57
CA SER A 63 1.60 -10.93 -24.10
C SER A 63 2.78 -11.59 -23.35
N PHE A 64 3.73 -10.80 -22.86
CA PHE A 64 4.88 -11.30 -22.09
C PHE A 64 4.42 -11.99 -20.79
N TYR A 65 3.56 -11.34 -20.01
CA TYR A 65 3.01 -11.96 -18.80
C TYR A 65 1.95 -13.02 -19.11
N ALA A 66 1.21 -12.88 -20.20
CA ALA A 66 0.24 -13.91 -20.61
C ALA A 66 0.93 -15.23 -20.95
N ALA A 67 2.08 -15.20 -21.64
CA ALA A 67 2.90 -16.39 -21.92
C ALA A 67 3.33 -17.07 -20.61
N ALA A 68 3.80 -16.30 -19.62
CA ALA A 68 4.19 -16.84 -18.31
C ALA A 68 3.00 -17.43 -17.53
N VAL A 69 1.81 -16.81 -17.60
CA VAL A 69 0.58 -17.37 -17.02
C VAL A 69 0.23 -18.69 -17.69
N GLN A 70 0.29 -18.78 -19.02
CA GLN A 70 0.03 -19.99 -19.77
C GLN A 70 1.05 -21.10 -19.42
N ALA A 71 2.33 -20.77 -19.35
CA ALA A 71 3.38 -21.70 -18.94
C ALA A 71 3.17 -22.19 -17.51
N GLY A 72 2.89 -21.26 -16.58
CA GLY A 72 2.57 -21.56 -15.18
C GLY A 72 1.29 -22.41 -15.03
N ALA A 73 0.32 -22.26 -15.92
CA ALA A 73 -0.87 -23.11 -15.93
C ALA A 73 -0.57 -24.56 -16.33
N LYS A 74 0.46 -24.80 -17.15
CA LYS A 74 0.85 -26.14 -17.63
C LYS A 74 1.92 -26.82 -16.79
N SER A 75 2.86 -26.08 -16.20
CA SER A 75 4.02 -26.60 -15.45
C SER A 75 4.12 -25.96 -14.08
N TRP A 76 4.23 -26.80 -13.00
CA TRP A 76 4.43 -26.30 -11.64
C TRP A 76 5.80 -25.64 -11.45
N LYS A 77 6.81 -26.08 -12.20
CA LYS A 77 8.13 -25.43 -12.18
C LYS A 77 8.05 -24.05 -12.83
N ALA A 78 7.38 -23.92 -13.97
CA ALA A 78 7.13 -22.63 -14.60
C ALA A 78 6.27 -21.70 -13.72
N PHE A 79 5.28 -22.24 -13.03
CA PHE A 79 4.51 -21.53 -12.02
C PHE A 79 5.40 -20.97 -10.92
N PHE A 80 6.26 -21.79 -10.33
CA PHE A 80 7.12 -21.39 -9.22
C PHE A 80 8.11 -20.29 -9.59
N PHE A 81 8.76 -20.43 -10.76
CA PHE A 81 9.77 -19.49 -11.22
C PHE A 81 9.20 -18.27 -11.97
N GLY A 82 7.97 -18.33 -12.47
CA GLY A 82 7.42 -17.34 -13.41
C GLY A 82 8.07 -17.45 -14.79
N SER A 83 8.26 -18.67 -15.31
CA SER A 83 8.87 -18.90 -16.61
C SER A 83 7.95 -18.50 -17.76
N LEU A 84 8.51 -17.99 -18.85
CA LEU A 84 7.79 -17.61 -20.06
C LEU A 84 7.27 -18.81 -20.86
N ASP A 85 7.90 -19.97 -20.68
CA ASP A 85 7.56 -21.21 -21.37
C ASP A 85 7.51 -22.40 -20.40
N SER A 86 6.79 -23.45 -20.78
CA SER A 86 6.62 -24.65 -19.94
C SER A 86 7.88 -25.53 -19.86
N SER A 87 8.86 -25.33 -20.78
CA SER A 87 10.17 -26.00 -20.76
C SER A 87 11.14 -25.33 -19.80
N ASN A 88 10.80 -24.14 -19.27
CA ASN A 88 11.55 -23.37 -18.29
C ASN A 88 12.91 -22.86 -18.83
N PHE A 89 12.91 -22.24 -20.00
CA PHE A 89 14.10 -21.65 -20.57
C PHE A 89 14.49 -20.35 -19.85
N ILE A 90 13.53 -19.41 -19.70
CA ILE A 90 13.77 -18.09 -19.11
C ILE A 90 12.55 -17.65 -18.25
N THR A 91 12.79 -16.89 -17.16
CA THR A 91 11.71 -16.28 -16.37
C THR A 91 11.24 -14.97 -16.98
N VAL A 92 10.16 -14.39 -16.44
CA VAL A 92 9.90 -12.95 -16.61
C VAL A 92 10.90 -12.12 -15.78
N ASP A 93 11.01 -10.84 -16.12
CA ASP A 93 11.86 -9.84 -15.43
C ASP A 93 11.33 -9.39 -14.05
N LYS A 94 10.32 -10.10 -13.51
CA LYS A 94 9.67 -9.81 -12.22
C LYS A 94 9.52 -11.09 -11.39
N PRO A 95 9.36 -10.97 -10.04
CA PRO A 95 9.04 -12.11 -9.22
C PRO A 95 7.60 -12.59 -9.49
N PRO A 96 7.28 -13.86 -9.18
CA PRO A 96 6.11 -14.52 -9.76
C PRO A 96 4.79 -14.36 -9.00
N ALA A 97 4.70 -13.61 -7.87
CA ALA A 97 3.50 -13.66 -7.04
C ALA A 97 2.22 -13.23 -7.78
N SER A 98 2.29 -12.24 -8.67
CA SER A 98 1.14 -11.86 -9.48
C SER A 98 0.79 -12.93 -10.53
N LEU A 99 1.81 -13.60 -11.07
CA LEU A 99 1.62 -14.70 -12.01
C LEU A 99 1.00 -15.92 -11.31
N TRP A 100 1.35 -16.19 -10.05
CA TRP A 100 0.74 -17.28 -9.28
C TRP A 100 -0.78 -17.14 -9.22
N VAL A 101 -1.28 -15.95 -8.93
CA VAL A 101 -2.73 -15.71 -8.83
C VAL A 101 -3.41 -15.96 -10.18
N MET A 102 -2.85 -15.40 -11.26
CA MET A 102 -3.38 -15.54 -12.60
C MET A 102 -3.25 -16.99 -13.13
N ALA A 103 -2.09 -17.63 -12.93
CA ALA A 103 -1.86 -19.00 -13.39
C ALA A 103 -2.68 -20.03 -12.62
N LEU A 104 -2.94 -19.81 -11.32
CA LEU A 104 -3.84 -20.65 -10.55
C LEU A 104 -5.27 -20.54 -11.07
N SER A 105 -5.74 -19.34 -11.35
CA SER A 105 -7.04 -19.13 -12.01
C SER A 105 -7.10 -19.82 -13.36
N ALA A 106 -6.05 -19.71 -14.18
CA ALA A 106 -5.97 -20.35 -15.49
C ALA A 106 -5.91 -21.90 -15.38
N ARG A 107 -5.34 -22.46 -14.31
CA ARG A 107 -5.38 -23.90 -14.04
C ARG A 107 -6.79 -24.41 -13.73
N ILE A 108 -7.58 -23.62 -13.00
CA ILE A 108 -8.93 -24.01 -12.57
C ILE A 108 -9.93 -23.82 -13.70
N PHE A 109 -9.88 -22.68 -14.42
CA PHE A 109 -10.89 -22.28 -15.39
C PHE A 109 -10.47 -22.38 -16.85
N GLY A 110 -9.26 -22.93 -17.11
CA GLY A 110 -8.64 -22.90 -18.45
C GLY A 110 -7.97 -21.56 -18.74
N PHE A 111 -6.96 -21.57 -19.62
CA PHE A 111 -6.25 -20.34 -20.02
C PHE A 111 -7.10 -19.52 -20.99
N SER A 112 -7.46 -18.33 -20.57
CA SER A 112 -8.21 -17.33 -21.37
C SER A 112 -7.93 -15.93 -20.82
N SER A 113 -8.34 -14.89 -21.56
CA SER A 113 -8.26 -13.51 -21.05
C SER A 113 -9.07 -13.35 -19.77
N TRP A 114 -10.25 -13.95 -19.67
CA TRP A 114 -11.08 -13.90 -18.46
C TRP A 114 -10.41 -14.53 -17.24
N SER A 115 -9.93 -15.76 -17.36
CA SER A 115 -9.29 -16.45 -16.23
C SER A 115 -8.03 -15.73 -15.74
N MET A 116 -7.35 -15.00 -16.62
CA MET A 116 -6.17 -14.22 -16.29
C MET A 116 -6.52 -12.84 -15.70
N LEU A 117 -7.52 -12.13 -16.26
CA LEU A 117 -7.78 -10.74 -15.91
C LEU A 117 -8.79 -10.57 -14.76
N VAL A 118 -9.72 -11.53 -14.53
CA VAL A 118 -10.66 -11.47 -13.40
C VAL A 118 -9.96 -11.35 -12.04
N PRO A 119 -8.91 -12.12 -11.73
CA PRO A 119 -8.16 -11.92 -10.49
C PRO A 119 -7.66 -10.49 -10.30
N GLN A 120 -7.14 -9.86 -11.36
CA GLN A 120 -6.65 -8.48 -11.32
C GLN A 120 -7.78 -7.49 -10.99
N ALA A 121 -8.96 -7.67 -11.61
CA ALA A 121 -10.14 -6.86 -11.32
C ALA A 121 -10.60 -7.02 -9.86
N LEU A 122 -10.60 -8.25 -9.33
CA LEU A 122 -10.95 -8.52 -7.94
C LEU A 122 -9.94 -7.95 -6.95
N GLU A 123 -8.64 -7.96 -7.27
CA GLU A 123 -7.59 -7.27 -6.50
C GLU A 123 -7.86 -5.77 -6.44
N GLY A 124 -8.34 -5.16 -7.54
CA GLY A 124 -8.76 -3.77 -7.57
C GLY A 124 -9.96 -3.48 -6.67
N VAL A 125 -11.00 -4.32 -6.73
CA VAL A 125 -12.17 -4.21 -5.84
C VAL A 125 -11.76 -4.36 -4.37
N ALA A 126 -10.87 -5.31 -4.08
CA ALA A 126 -10.31 -5.51 -2.74
C ALA A 126 -9.49 -4.29 -2.28
N ALA A 127 -8.69 -3.68 -3.16
CA ALA A 127 -7.95 -2.47 -2.85
C ALA A 127 -8.88 -1.29 -2.49
N VAL A 128 -9.99 -1.12 -3.22
CA VAL A 128 -11.03 -0.12 -2.91
C VAL A 128 -11.67 -0.38 -1.54
N ALA A 129 -12.03 -1.63 -1.24
CA ALA A 129 -12.60 -2.02 0.03
C ALA A 129 -11.62 -1.79 1.21
N LEU A 130 -10.37 -2.13 1.02
CA LEU A 130 -9.31 -1.95 2.02
C LEU A 130 -8.99 -0.47 2.25
N LEU A 131 -8.95 0.34 1.20
CA LEU A 131 -8.76 1.79 1.32
C LEU A 131 -9.93 2.44 2.07
N TYR A 132 -11.17 2.08 1.71
CA TYR A 132 -12.36 2.46 2.47
C TYR A 132 -12.19 2.12 3.95
N ALA A 133 -11.82 0.88 4.26
CA ALA A 133 -11.67 0.41 5.64
C ALA A 133 -10.57 1.16 6.40
N ALA A 134 -9.43 1.45 5.76
CA ALA A 134 -8.32 2.18 6.35
C ALA A 134 -8.71 3.63 6.69
N VAL A 135 -9.30 4.34 5.72
CA VAL A 135 -9.69 5.77 5.90
C VAL A 135 -10.88 5.90 6.85
N LYS A 136 -11.88 5.02 6.73
CA LYS A 136 -13.05 5.01 7.60
C LYS A 136 -12.68 4.96 9.08
N ARG A 137 -11.65 4.22 9.44
CA ARG A 137 -11.27 3.98 10.85
C ARG A 137 -11.04 5.28 11.63
N TRP A 138 -10.45 6.26 11.01
CA TRP A 138 -10.08 7.51 11.68
C TRP A 138 -10.90 8.72 11.21
N PHE A 139 -11.48 8.65 9.99
CA PHE A 139 -12.18 9.78 9.38
C PHE A 139 -13.68 9.53 9.14
N GLY A 140 -14.17 8.31 9.43
CA GLY A 140 -15.58 7.95 9.31
C GLY A 140 -15.97 7.45 7.92
N ALA A 141 -17.20 6.93 7.82
CA ALA A 141 -17.70 6.19 6.65
C ALA A 141 -17.72 7.01 5.36
N GLY A 142 -18.21 8.25 5.42
CA GLY A 142 -18.25 9.11 4.23
C GLY A 142 -16.86 9.41 3.65
N ALA A 143 -15.86 9.63 4.51
CA ALA A 143 -14.50 9.82 4.08
C ALA A 143 -13.93 8.55 3.42
N GLY A 144 -14.19 7.39 4.03
CA GLY A 144 -13.79 6.10 3.46
C GLY A 144 -14.42 5.83 2.10
N LEU A 145 -15.74 6.06 1.95
CA LEU A 145 -16.46 5.86 0.68
C LEU A 145 -15.88 6.76 -0.42
N LEU A 146 -15.62 8.02 -0.11
CA LEU A 146 -15.05 8.93 -1.12
C LEU A 146 -13.62 8.53 -1.49
N ALA A 147 -12.77 8.14 -0.53
CA ALA A 147 -11.42 7.66 -0.82
C ALA A 147 -11.47 6.39 -1.71
N GLY A 148 -12.37 5.45 -1.40
CA GLY A 148 -12.58 4.27 -2.24
C GLY A 148 -13.08 4.62 -3.65
N ALA A 149 -14.03 5.53 -3.77
CA ALA A 149 -14.55 5.97 -5.06
C ALA A 149 -13.48 6.69 -5.90
N LEU A 150 -12.69 7.57 -5.28
CA LEU A 150 -11.58 8.25 -5.96
C LEU A 150 -10.54 7.26 -6.48
N LEU A 151 -10.19 6.23 -5.69
CA LEU A 151 -9.30 5.17 -6.18
C LEU A 151 -9.92 4.43 -7.36
N ALA A 152 -11.21 4.05 -7.26
CA ALA A 152 -11.91 3.28 -8.29
C ALA A 152 -11.98 4.01 -9.64
N ILE A 153 -12.15 5.33 -9.63
CA ILE A 153 -12.25 6.15 -10.84
C ILE A 153 -10.93 6.75 -11.32
N THR A 154 -9.84 6.55 -10.58
CA THR A 154 -8.51 7.03 -11.01
C THR A 154 -8.10 6.32 -12.30
N PRO A 155 -7.82 7.03 -13.42
CA PRO A 155 -7.65 6.42 -14.73
C PRO A 155 -6.62 5.29 -14.76
N VAL A 156 -5.44 5.51 -14.18
CA VAL A 156 -4.40 4.48 -14.13
C VAL A 156 -4.81 3.28 -13.26
N ALA A 157 -5.60 3.48 -12.21
CA ALA A 157 -6.10 2.37 -11.39
C ALA A 157 -7.13 1.54 -12.17
N ALA A 158 -8.09 2.20 -12.82
CA ALA A 158 -9.06 1.52 -13.68
C ALA A 158 -8.40 0.74 -14.82
N LEU A 159 -7.30 1.27 -15.40
CA LEU A 159 -6.52 0.58 -16.41
C LEU A 159 -5.79 -0.64 -15.83
N MET A 160 -5.00 -0.45 -14.75
CA MET A 160 -4.10 -1.49 -14.25
C MET A 160 -4.83 -2.62 -13.53
N PHE A 161 -6.01 -2.38 -12.97
CA PHE A 161 -6.87 -3.44 -12.44
C PHE A 161 -7.63 -4.24 -13.50
N ARG A 162 -7.47 -3.89 -14.76
CA ARG A 162 -7.98 -4.63 -15.93
C ARG A 162 -6.87 -5.18 -16.82
N PHE A 163 -5.65 -5.21 -16.31
CA PHE A 163 -4.45 -5.56 -17.07
C PHE A 163 -3.59 -6.56 -16.29
N ASN A 164 -2.91 -7.47 -16.98
CA ASN A 164 -2.15 -8.57 -16.36
C ASN A 164 -0.74 -8.19 -15.90
N ASN A 165 -0.54 -6.94 -15.50
CA ASN A 165 0.71 -6.50 -14.88
C ASN A 165 0.72 -6.80 -13.36
N PRO A 166 1.89 -6.86 -12.73
CA PRO A 166 2.01 -7.13 -11.29
C PRO A 166 1.47 -6.00 -10.38
N ASP A 167 1.06 -4.88 -10.97
CA ASP A 167 0.64 -3.68 -10.24
C ASP A 167 -0.66 -3.86 -9.46
N ALA A 168 -1.61 -4.65 -9.96
CA ALA A 168 -2.87 -4.88 -9.26
C ALA A 168 -2.63 -5.54 -7.90
N LEU A 169 -1.89 -6.65 -7.87
CA LEU A 169 -1.54 -7.33 -6.63
C LEU A 169 -0.68 -6.45 -5.72
N LEU A 170 0.32 -5.74 -6.30
CA LEU A 170 1.16 -4.80 -5.55
C LEU A 170 0.31 -3.78 -4.79
N VAL A 171 -0.58 -3.06 -5.49
CA VAL A 171 -1.41 -2.00 -4.90
C VAL A 171 -2.37 -2.58 -3.86
N CYS A 172 -3.00 -3.71 -4.14
CA CYS A 172 -3.88 -4.39 -3.19
C CYS A 172 -3.13 -4.72 -1.87
N LEU A 173 -1.95 -5.32 -1.95
CA LEU A 173 -1.12 -5.68 -0.80
C LEU A 173 -0.59 -4.44 -0.05
N LEU A 174 -0.20 -3.38 -0.75
CA LEU A 174 0.24 -2.14 -0.12
C LEU A 174 -0.91 -1.43 0.62
N VAL A 175 -2.11 -1.39 0.06
CA VAL A 175 -3.28 -0.82 0.75
C VAL A 175 -3.69 -1.69 1.94
N ALA A 176 -3.61 -3.03 1.82
CA ALA A 176 -3.81 -3.95 2.94
C ALA A 176 -2.79 -3.72 4.05
N SER A 177 -1.52 -3.50 3.70
CA SER A 177 -0.46 -3.20 4.68
C SER A 177 -0.69 -1.85 5.38
N ALA A 178 -1.17 -0.81 4.67
CA ALA A 178 -1.57 0.46 5.26
C ALA A 178 -2.73 0.31 6.24
N TYR A 179 -3.72 -0.51 5.90
CA TYR A 179 -4.81 -0.85 6.84
C TYR A 179 -4.27 -1.53 8.10
N CYS A 180 -3.38 -2.52 7.95
CA CYS A 180 -2.75 -3.20 9.09
C CYS A 180 -1.94 -2.23 9.96
N LEU A 181 -1.17 -1.32 9.34
CA LEU A 181 -0.40 -0.30 10.04
C LEU A 181 -1.31 0.68 10.81
N THR A 182 -2.44 1.08 10.20
CA THR A 182 -3.46 1.89 10.88
C THR A 182 -3.98 1.19 12.14
N ARG A 183 -4.22 -0.14 12.05
CA ARG A 183 -4.60 -0.98 13.19
C ARG A 183 -3.49 -1.08 14.24
N ALA A 184 -2.25 -1.21 13.79
CA ALA A 184 -1.09 -1.26 14.69
C ALA A 184 -0.94 0.02 15.52
N LEU A 185 -1.14 1.18 14.88
CA LEU A 185 -1.03 2.50 15.51
C LEU A 185 -2.11 2.78 16.58
N GLU A 186 -3.25 2.09 16.55
CA GLU A 186 -4.31 2.31 17.54
C GLU A 186 -3.96 1.83 18.94
N GLY A 187 -3.19 0.76 19.06
CA GLY A 187 -2.88 0.14 20.35
C GLY A 187 -1.47 -0.45 20.44
N ALA A 188 -0.54 0.00 19.59
CA ALA A 188 0.83 -0.50 19.51
C ALA A 188 0.88 -2.06 19.44
N SER A 189 0.08 -2.63 18.53
CA SER A 189 -0.11 -4.06 18.41
C SER A 189 0.94 -4.73 17.52
N THR A 190 1.78 -5.60 18.10
CA THR A 190 2.83 -6.34 17.38
C THR A 190 2.27 -7.19 16.26
N ARG A 191 1.13 -7.87 16.47
CA ARG A 191 0.49 -8.70 15.43
C ARG A 191 0.16 -7.93 14.15
N TRP A 192 -0.29 -6.68 14.29
CA TRP A 192 -0.61 -5.85 13.13
C TRP A 192 0.65 -5.29 12.47
N VAL A 193 1.73 -5.03 13.22
CA VAL A 193 3.04 -4.68 12.63
C VAL A 193 3.62 -5.85 11.85
N VAL A 194 3.56 -7.07 12.39
CA VAL A 194 3.98 -8.30 11.69
C VAL A 194 3.14 -8.49 10.44
N ALA A 195 1.80 -8.38 10.51
CA ALA A 195 0.93 -8.46 9.34
C ALA A 195 1.27 -7.41 8.27
N THR A 196 1.59 -6.17 8.69
CA THR A 196 2.09 -5.13 7.76
C THR A 196 3.35 -5.60 7.05
N GLY A 197 4.34 -6.11 7.78
CA GLY A 197 5.59 -6.63 7.20
C GLY A 197 5.36 -7.80 6.25
N THR A 198 4.53 -8.77 6.65
CA THR A 198 4.17 -9.93 5.81
C THR A 198 3.58 -9.50 4.47
N LEU A 199 2.61 -8.56 4.48
CA LEU A 199 1.98 -8.06 3.26
C LEU A 199 2.98 -7.32 2.36
N ILE A 200 3.91 -6.55 2.94
CA ILE A 200 4.98 -5.88 2.17
C ILE A 200 5.95 -6.92 1.57
N GLY A 201 6.28 -7.99 2.29
CA GLY A 201 7.10 -9.08 1.75
C GLY A 201 6.44 -9.78 0.56
N PHE A 202 5.14 -10.06 0.61
CA PHE A 202 4.40 -10.55 -0.55
C PHE A 202 4.28 -9.51 -1.67
N ALA A 203 4.13 -8.23 -1.35
CA ALA A 203 4.17 -7.15 -2.33
C ALA A 203 5.53 -7.07 -3.05
N PHE A 204 6.64 -7.35 -2.32
CA PHE A 204 7.96 -7.52 -2.93
C PHE A 204 7.98 -8.69 -3.93
N LEU A 205 7.36 -9.82 -3.61
CA LEU A 205 7.22 -10.95 -4.53
C LEU A 205 6.29 -10.65 -5.73
N ALA A 206 5.51 -9.56 -5.69
CA ALA A 206 4.80 -9.06 -6.85
C ALA A 206 5.66 -8.11 -7.71
N LYS A 207 6.38 -7.15 -7.09
CA LYS A 207 7.09 -6.11 -7.87
C LYS A 207 8.38 -5.59 -7.21
N MET A 208 9.11 -6.42 -6.48
CA MET A 208 10.43 -6.14 -5.87
C MET A 208 10.56 -4.76 -5.21
N GLY A 209 11.59 -3.98 -5.56
CA GLY A 209 11.96 -2.73 -4.92
C GLY A 209 10.84 -1.69 -4.84
N GLN A 210 9.87 -1.70 -5.77
CA GLN A 210 8.73 -0.77 -5.73
C GLN A 210 7.87 -0.97 -4.48
N ALA A 211 7.75 -2.19 -3.94
CA ALA A 211 7.04 -2.46 -2.70
C ALA A 211 7.67 -1.78 -1.48
N PHE A 212 8.96 -1.48 -1.53
CA PHE A 212 9.69 -0.89 -0.41
C PHE A 212 9.62 0.64 -0.36
N LEU A 213 9.04 1.29 -1.36
CA LEU A 213 8.88 2.75 -1.38
C LEU A 213 7.99 3.27 -0.24
N VAL A 214 7.14 2.43 0.33
CA VAL A 214 6.30 2.80 1.49
C VAL A 214 7.04 2.68 2.83
N LEU A 215 8.15 1.92 2.90
CA LEU A 215 8.84 1.62 4.16
C LEU A 215 9.34 2.86 4.92
N PRO A 216 9.95 3.89 4.28
CA PRO A 216 10.36 5.09 4.98
C PRO A 216 9.20 5.78 5.70
N ALA A 217 8.05 5.89 5.03
CA ALA A 217 6.85 6.48 5.60
C ALA A 217 6.28 5.63 6.75
N TYR A 218 6.18 4.32 6.54
CA TYR A 218 5.63 3.39 7.54
C TYR A 218 6.50 3.30 8.78
N GLY A 219 7.81 3.19 8.61
CA GLY A 219 8.77 3.20 9.70
C GLY A 219 8.72 4.48 10.50
N LEU A 220 8.73 5.64 9.80
CA LEU A 220 8.66 6.96 10.43
C LEU A 220 7.36 7.13 11.23
N VAL A 221 6.21 6.86 10.63
CA VAL A 221 4.93 7.07 11.31
C VAL A 221 4.79 6.15 12.53
N TYR A 222 5.26 4.91 12.44
CA TYR A 222 5.22 4.00 13.58
C TYR A 222 6.20 4.42 14.68
N ALA A 223 7.42 4.79 14.33
CA ALA A 223 8.42 5.28 15.27
C ALA A 223 7.95 6.54 16.02
N VAL A 224 7.26 7.46 15.34
CA VAL A 224 6.76 8.70 15.93
C VAL A 224 5.44 8.50 16.66
N ALA A 225 4.43 7.91 16.02
CA ALA A 225 3.05 7.99 16.47
C ALA A 225 2.56 6.79 17.31
N ALA A 226 3.26 5.64 17.33
CA ALA A 226 2.80 4.49 18.10
C ALA A 226 2.69 4.79 19.60
N PRO A 227 1.55 4.44 20.25
CA PRO A 227 1.27 4.79 21.65
C PRO A 227 1.99 3.85 22.63
N THR A 228 3.32 3.76 22.54
CA THR A 228 4.15 2.93 23.44
C THR A 228 5.55 3.53 23.60
N GLY A 229 6.39 2.94 24.45
CA GLY A 229 7.77 3.35 24.67
C GLY A 229 8.69 3.06 23.48
N LEU A 230 9.79 3.81 23.35
CA LEU A 230 10.71 3.73 22.20
C LEU A 230 11.29 2.32 22.00
N ARG A 231 11.75 1.68 23.08
CA ARG A 231 12.30 0.30 23.01
C ARG A 231 11.31 -0.68 22.38
N ARG A 232 10.04 -0.62 22.82
CA ARG A 232 8.98 -1.48 22.26
C ARG A 232 8.68 -1.16 20.80
N ARG A 233 8.66 0.13 20.40
CA ARG A 233 8.49 0.51 18.97
C ARG A 233 9.61 -0.06 18.10
N LEU A 234 10.88 0.08 18.55
CA LEU A 234 12.02 -0.46 17.82
C LEU A 234 11.95 -1.99 17.71
N GLY A 235 11.63 -2.70 18.80
CA GLY A 235 11.42 -4.14 18.76
C GLY A 235 10.27 -4.58 17.84
N GLN A 236 9.17 -3.81 17.80
CA GLN A 236 8.06 -4.07 16.89
C GLN A 236 8.43 -3.78 15.42
N LEU A 237 9.17 -2.71 15.15
CA LEU A 237 9.70 -2.43 13.81
C LEU A 237 10.67 -3.53 13.34
N ALA A 238 11.54 -4.01 14.24
CA ALA A 238 12.42 -5.15 13.95
C ALA A 238 11.61 -6.43 13.64
N ALA A 239 10.54 -6.70 14.39
CA ALA A 239 9.63 -7.82 14.10
C ALA A 239 8.92 -7.66 12.75
N GLY A 240 8.51 -6.46 12.39
CA GLY A 240 7.96 -6.15 11.07
C GLY A 240 8.99 -6.35 9.94
N ALA A 241 10.22 -5.88 10.15
CA ALA A 241 11.32 -6.10 9.19
C ALA A 241 11.63 -7.60 9.02
N LEU A 242 11.68 -8.35 10.12
CA LEU A 242 11.84 -9.80 10.06
C LEU A 242 10.70 -10.46 9.28
N ALA A 243 9.46 -10.02 9.50
CA ALA A 243 8.30 -10.53 8.76
C ALA A 243 8.42 -10.26 7.25
N ILE A 244 8.94 -9.09 6.83
CA ILE A 244 9.26 -8.82 5.41
C ILE A 244 10.26 -9.85 4.90
N VAL A 245 11.40 -9.99 5.59
CA VAL A 245 12.49 -10.89 5.18
C VAL A 245 11.99 -12.32 5.07
N VAL A 246 11.23 -12.82 6.04
CA VAL A 246 10.68 -14.18 6.01
C VAL A 246 9.68 -14.35 4.85
N SER A 247 8.79 -13.36 4.64
CA SER A 247 7.71 -13.47 3.66
C SER A 247 8.18 -13.39 2.19
N CYS A 248 9.30 -12.74 1.91
CA CYS A 248 9.87 -12.71 0.55
C CYS A 248 11.16 -13.54 0.43
N GLY A 249 11.93 -13.67 1.50
CA GLY A 249 13.25 -14.29 1.49
C GLY A 249 13.23 -15.78 1.21
N TRP A 250 12.17 -16.50 1.60
CA TRP A 250 12.04 -17.93 1.32
C TRP A 250 12.11 -18.24 -0.18
N TRP A 251 11.40 -17.48 -1.02
CA TRP A 251 11.42 -17.65 -2.47
C TRP A 251 12.78 -17.26 -3.05
N VAL A 252 13.33 -16.12 -2.60
CA VAL A 252 14.66 -15.65 -3.05
C VAL A 252 15.73 -16.68 -2.69
N ALA A 253 15.69 -17.25 -1.48
CA ALA A 253 16.64 -18.27 -1.04
C ALA A 253 16.54 -19.54 -1.88
N ILE A 254 15.32 -20.04 -2.14
CA ILE A 254 15.13 -21.23 -2.99
C ILE A 254 15.69 -20.99 -4.39
N VAL A 255 15.36 -19.83 -5.01
CA VAL A 255 15.85 -19.50 -6.36
C VAL A 255 17.37 -19.34 -6.39
N ALA A 256 17.97 -18.72 -5.37
CA ALA A 256 19.41 -18.52 -5.28
C ALA A 256 20.16 -19.84 -5.09
N LEU A 257 19.62 -20.75 -4.27
CA LEU A 257 20.24 -22.05 -3.99
C LEU A 257 19.96 -23.11 -5.05
N TRP A 258 18.99 -22.88 -5.95
CA TRP A 258 18.67 -23.83 -6.99
C TRP A 258 19.79 -23.89 -8.03
N PRO A 259 20.28 -25.10 -8.41
CA PRO A 259 21.37 -25.22 -9.39
C PRO A 259 21.08 -24.50 -10.71
N ALA A 260 21.99 -23.65 -11.15
CA ALA A 260 21.79 -22.80 -12.35
C ALA A 260 21.50 -23.60 -13.62
N GLY A 261 22.08 -24.80 -13.77
CA GLY A 261 21.84 -25.69 -14.91
C GLY A 261 20.48 -26.39 -14.91
N SER A 262 19.71 -26.31 -13.83
CA SER A 262 18.40 -26.95 -13.69
C SER A 262 17.25 -25.99 -13.40
N ARG A 263 17.49 -24.67 -13.34
CA ARG A 263 16.48 -23.62 -13.25
C ARG A 263 16.42 -22.78 -14.53
N PRO A 264 15.31 -22.07 -14.79
CA PRO A 264 15.25 -21.12 -15.90
C PRO A 264 16.30 -20.01 -15.71
N PHE A 265 16.73 -19.41 -16.83
CA PHE A 265 17.55 -18.20 -16.78
C PHE A 265 16.74 -17.07 -16.14
N ILE A 266 17.31 -16.32 -15.24
CA ILE A 266 16.67 -15.19 -14.57
C ILE A 266 16.74 -13.97 -15.49
N ASP A 267 15.62 -13.64 -16.15
CA ASP A 267 15.51 -12.47 -17.02
C ASP A 267 15.75 -11.16 -16.25
N GLY A 268 16.31 -10.18 -16.95
CA GLY A 268 16.73 -8.91 -16.35
C GLY A 268 18.04 -8.98 -15.54
N SER A 269 18.67 -10.16 -15.43
CA SER A 269 20.01 -10.31 -14.87
C SER A 269 21.02 -10.63 -15.98
N PRO A 270 22.25 -10.07 -15.92
CA PRO A 270 23.29 -10.36 -16.93
C PRO A 270 23.96 -11.73 -16.72
N ASP A 271 23.87 -12.27 -15.50
CA ASP A 271 24.65 -13.43 -15.02
C ASP A 271 23.76 -14.54 -14.43
N ASN A 272 22.49 -14.58 -14.77
CA ASN A 272 21.55 -15.54 -14.22
C ASN A 272 21.41 -15.46 -12.67
N SER A 273 21.61 -14.27 -12.07
CA SER A 273 21.54 -14.06 -10.62
C SER A 273 20.25 -13.37 -10.20
N ILE A 274 19.54 -13.99 -9.22
CA ILE A 274 18.36 -13.37 -8.61
C ILE A 274 18.73 -12.07 -7.87
N PHE A 275 19.94 -11.97 -7.33
CA PHE A 275 20.38 -10.76 -6.64
C PHE A 275 20.63 -9.61 -7.61
N ASN A 276 21.15 -9.88 -8.82
CA ASN A 276 21.27 -8.86 -9.86
C ASN A 276 19.91 -8.40 -10.39
N LEU A 277 18.93 -9.30 -10.47
CA LEU A 277 17.56 -8.89 -10.77
C LEU A 277 16.99 -7.97 -9.68
N ILE A 278 17.18 -8.30 -8.39
CA ILE A 278 16.62 -7.55 -7.25
C ILE A 278 17.31 -6.19 -7.09
N LEU A 279 18.65 -6.17 -6.98
CA LEU A 279 19.41 -4.97 -6.65
C LEU A 279 19.74 -4.12 -7.87
N GLY A 280 20.04 -4.78 -9.01
CA GLY A 280 20.35 -4.12 -10.26
C GLY A 280 19.07 -3.70 -11.00
N TYR A 281 18.49 -4.58 -11.80
CA TYR A 281 17.41 -4.25 -12.74
C TYR A 281 16.14 -3.69 -12.09
N ASN A 282 15.61 -4.33 -11.03
CA ASN A 282 14.39 -3.91 -10.35
C ASN A 282 14.62 -3.07 -9.08
N GLY A 283 15.88 -2.80 -8.73
CA GLY A 283 16.28 -2.02 -7.57
C GLY A 283 16.89 -0.67 -7.96
N LEU A 284 18.19 -0.54 -7.68
CA LEU A 284 18.94 0.71 -7.86
C LEU A 284 18.97 1.15 -9.34
N GLY A 285 18.99 0.20 -10.28
CA GLY A 285 18.94 0.50 -11.71
C GLY A 285 17.68 1.25 -12.14
N ARG A 286 16.55 1.09 -11.44
CA ARG A 286 15.31 1.89 -11.69
C ARG A 286 15.44 3.32 -11.17
N ILE A 287 16.24 3.55 -10.14
CA ILE A 287 16.39 4.87 -9.49
C ILE A 287 17.50 5.69 -10.17
N PHE A 288 18.68 5.06 -10.34
CA PHE A 288 19.88 5.77 -10.80
C PHE A 288 20.15 5.63 -12.31
N GLY A 289 19.41 4.76 -13.00
CA GLY A 289 19.74 4.37 -14.37
C GLY A 289 20.92 3.39 -14.38
N SER A 290 20.81 2.31 -15.12
CA SER A 290 21.93 1.41 -15.34
C SER A 290 22.78 1.97 -16.46
N GLY A 291 23.78 2.75 -16.11
CA GLY A 291 24.91 3.06 -17.00
C GLY A 291 25.87 1.89 -17.18
N GLY A 292 25.47 0.65 -16.88
CA GLY A 292 26.34 -0.51 -16.85
C GLY A 292 25.61 -1.78 -17.33
N ALA A 293 26.10 -2.32 -18.41
CA ALA A 293 26.19 -3.72 -18.81
C ALA A 293 25.14 -4.67 -18.24
N GLY A 294 24.18 -5.12 -19.06
CA GLY A 294 23.39 -6.31 -18.77
C GLY A 294 21.90 -6.20 -19.00
N GLY A 295 21.42 -5.27 -19.80
CA GLY A 295 20.09 -5.30 -20.36
C GLY A 295 20.16 -5.81 -21.79
N GLY A 296 20.04 -7.11 -21.99
CA GLY A 296 19.78 -7.65 -23.30
C GLY A 296 18.45 -7.12 -23.82
N GLY A 297 18.48 -6.42 -24.93
CA GLY A 297 17.30 -6.04 -25.68
C GLY A 297 16.93 -4.58 -25.64
N GLY A 298 17.40 -3.83 -26.62
CA GLY A 298 16.77 -2.59 -27.09
C GLY A 298 17.35 -1.31 -26.54
N GLY A 299 18.13 -0.70 -27.36
CA GLY A 299 18.58 0.67 -27.44
C GLY A 299 18.14 1.67 -26.40
N GLY A 300 19.10 2.45 -26.00
CA GLY A 300 19.08 3.71 -25.28
C GLY A 300 17.77 4.02 -24.54
N GLY A 301 17.82 3.98 -23.23
CA GLY A 301 16.70 4.09 -22.31
C GLY A 301 15.46 4.78 -22.87
N ALA A 302 14.52 4.00 -23.38
CA ALA A 302 13.24 4.50 -23.80
C ALA A 302 12.55 5.08 -22.58
N ASN A 303 12.59 6.38 -22.46
CA ASN A 303 12.06 7.12 -21.33
C ASN A 303 10.55 7.25 -21.55
N PHE A 304 9.83 6.12 -21.34
CA PHE A 304 8.38 6.02 -21.54
C PHE A 304 7.60 7.10 -20.77
N SER A 305 8.18 7.73 -19.81
CA SER A 305 7.55 8.70 -18.91
C SER A 305 8.11 10.13 -19.10
N GLY A 306 8.93 10.39 -20.11
CA GLY A 306 9.53 11.71 -20.38
C GLY A 306 10.75 12.01 -19.48
N ALA A 307 11.28 13.24 -19.64
CA ALA A 307 12.46 13.71 -18.93
C ALA A 307 12.28 13.67 -17.41
N THR A 308 13.37 13.35 -16.70
CA THR A 308 13.44 13.38 -15.23
C THR A 308 13.25 14.79 -14.70
N GLY A 309 12.53 14.98 -13.61
CA GLY A 309 12.31 16.28 -12.99
C GLY A 309 11.03 16.32 -12.18
N VAL A 310 10.90 17.34 -11.35
CA VAL A 310 9.74 17.51 -10.45
C VAL A 310 8.39 17.61 -11.17
N LEU A 311 8.39 18.05 -12.42
CA LEU A 311 7.18 18.19 -13.24
C LEU A 311 6.88 16.94 -14.08
N ARG A 312 7.70 15.88 -14.02
CA ARG A 312 7.50 14.65 -14.81
C ARG A 312 6.11 14.03 -14.62
N LEU A 313 5.58 14.05 -13.40
CA LEU A 313 4.25 13.54 -13.11
C LEU A 313 3.11 14.35 -13.74
N PHE A 314 3.40 15.53 -14.28
CA PHE A 314 2.42 16.43 -14.90
C PHE A 314 2.59 16.56 -16.42
N ASN A 315 3.55 15.84 -17.01
CA ASN A 315 3.74 15.85 -18.45
C ASN A 315 2.62 15.08 -19.19
N ASP A 316 2.61 15.16 -20.54
CA ASP A 316 1.57 14.55 -21.37
C ASP A 316 1.48 13.02 -21.20
N ALA A 317 2.60 12.33 -20.90
CA ALA A 317 2.63 10.89 -20.72
C ALA A 317 2.08 10.42 -19.36
N MET A 318 2.26 11.19 -18.29
CA MET A 318 1.92 10.78 -16.92
C MET A 318 0.77 11.59 -16.30
N GLY A 319 0.54 12.81 -16.76
CA GLY A 319 -0.39 13.76 -16.13
C GLY A 319 -1.83 13.27 -16.08
N GLY A 320 -2.31 12.64 -17.15
CA GLY A 320 -3.65 12.06 -17.22
C GLY A 320 -3.86 10.78 -16.39
N GLN A 321 -2.80 10.20 -15.84
CA GLN A 321 -2.84 8.90 -15.15
C GLN A 321 -3.43 9.00 -13.73
N ALA A 322 -2.73 9.74 -12.85
CA ALA A 322 -3.13 9.94 -11.46
C ALA A 322 -2.98 11.38 -10.98
N SER A 323 -2.34 12.26 -11.78
CA SER A 323 -1.87 13.57 -11.31
C SER A 323 -2.95 14.64 -11.22
N TRP A 324 -4.15 14.40 -11.77
CA TRP A 324 -5.27 15.35 -11.71
C TRP A 324 -5.72 15.69 -10.27
N LEU A 325 -5.55 14.79 -9.30
CA LEU A 325 -5.80 15.04 -7.87
C LEU A 325 -4.52 15.31 -7.07
N LEU A 326 -3.34 15.19 -7.68
CA LEU A 326 -2.07 15.35 -6.97
C LEU A 326 -1.90 16.74 -6.34
N PRO A 327 -2.23 17.87 -7.02
CA PRO A 327 -2.16 19.18 -6.38
C PRO A 327 -3.07 19.28 -5.15
N ALA A 328 -4.30 18.81 -5.24
CA ALA A 328 -5.23 18.79 -4.11
C ALA A 328 -4.71 17.95 -2.95
N ALA A 329 -4.12 16.77 -3.22
CA ALA A 329 -3.53 15.92 -2.21
C ALA A 329 -2.32 16.57 -1.52
N LEU A 330 -1.46 17.26 -2.28
CA LEU A 330 -0.30 17.98 -1.73
C LEU A 330 -0.72 19.20 -0.88
N ILE A 331 -1.72 19.97 -1.33
CA ILE A 331 -2.30 21.08 -0.54
C ILE A 331 -2.90 20.52 0.75
N ALA A 332 -3.69 19.44 0.65
CA ALA A 332 -4.28 18.74 1.79
C ALA A 332 -3.23 18.30 2.80
N LEU A 333 -2.13 17.74 2.33
CA LEU A 333 -1.00 17.32 3.15
C LEU A 333 -0.34 18.51 3.85
N GLY A 334 0.01 19.58 3.11
CA GLY A 334 0.66 20.77 3.66
C GLY A 334 -0.19 21.47 4.71
N VAL A 335 -1.46 21.79 4.37
CA VAL A 335 -2.41 22.42 5.30
C VAL A 335 -2.70 21.50 6.50
N GLY A 336 -2.87 20.22 6.26
CA GLY A 336 -3.11 19.25 7.32
C GLY A 336 -1.96 19.14 8.31
N LEU A 337 -0.71 19.02 7.84
CA LEU A 337 0.48 18.98 8.69
C LEU A 337 0.68 20.31 9.44
N TRP A 338 0.48 21.44 8.77
CA TRP A 338 0.56 22.75 9.41
C TRP A 338 -0.47 22.92 10.54
N SER A 339 -1.73 22.57 10.28
CA SER A 339 -2.80 22.66 11.28
C SER A 339 -2.58 21.73 12.48
N ARG A 340 -1.86 20.61 12.28
CA ARG A 340 -1.57 19.61 13.30
C ARG A 340 -0.13 19.67 13.85
N ARG A 341 0.65 20.73 13.55
CA ARG A 341 2.05 20.83 13.98
C ARG A 341 2.23 20.79 15.50
N ARG A 342 1.26 21.30 16.26
CA ARG A 342 1.24 21.28 17.73
C ARG A 342 0.48 20.11 18.34
N ALA A 343 -0.13 19.25 17.52
CA ALA A 343 -0.88 18.09 18.01
C ALA A 343 0.06 17.07 18.71
N PRO A 344 -0.44 16.32 19.69
CA PRO A 344 0.32 15.25 20.32
C PRO A 344 0.87 14.26 19.28
N ARG A 345 2.01 13.62 19.60
CA ARG A 345 2.64 12.65 18.68
C ARG A 345 1.71 11.51 18.27
N THR A 346 0.76 11.14 19.12
CA THR A 346 -0.22 10.06 18.93
C THR A 346 -1.51 10.53 18.25
N ASP A 347 -1.56 11.79 17.76
CA ASP A 347 -2.73 12.30 17.03
C ASP A 347 -2.95 11.49 15.74
N ARG A 348 -4.16 10.95 15.60
CA ARG A 348 -4.53 10.05 14.49
C ARG A 348 -4.52 10.76 13.14
N THR A 349 -4.94 12.02 13.09
CA THR A 349 -4.94 12.80 11.85
C THR A 349 -3.52 13.06 11.38
N ARG A 350 -2.63 13.47 12.30
CA ARG A 350 -1.21 13.66 12.00
C ARG A 350 -0.55 12.34 11.55
N ALA A 351 -0.85 11.23 12.23
CA ALA A 351 -0.34 9.92 11.86
C ALA A 351 -0.80 9.49 10.46
N ALA A 352 -2.07 9.73 10.10
CA ALA A 352 -2.58 9.47 8.77
C ALA A 352 -1.92 10.33 7.68
N LEU A 353 -1.71 11.62 7.96
CA LEU A 353 -1.00 12.53 7.05
C LEU A 353 0.45 12.09 6.83
N LEU A 354 1.14 11.63 7.88
CA LEU A 354 2.49 11.08 7.76
C LEU A 354 2.52 9.76 6.99
N LEU A 355 1.52 8.88 7.18
CA LEU A 355 1.43 7.60 6.49
C LEU A 355 1.19 7.80 4.99
N TRP A 356 0.06 8.42 4.64
CA TRP A 356 -0.35 8.60 3.25
C TRP A 356 0.49 9.65 2.52
N GLY A 357 0.84 10.75 3.22
CA GLY A 357 1.71 11.79 2.69
C GLY A 357 3.14 11.32 2.47
N GLY A 358 3.68 10.56 3.41
CA GLY A 358 5.01 9.96 3.27
C GLY A 358 5.07 8.94 2.13
N TRP A 359 4.05 8.08 2.00
CA TRP A 359 3.91 7.19 0.84
C TRP A 359 3.89 7.99 -0.48
N LEU A 360 3.01 9.01 -0.57
CA LEU A 360 2.91 9.86 -1.76
C LEU A 360 4.23 10.53 -2.11
N LEU A 361 4.90 11.16 -1.13
CA LEU A 361 6.12 11.91 -1.36
C LEU A 361 7.29 11.01 -1.75
N VAL A 362 7.52 9.89 -1.04
CA VAL A 362 8.63 8.98 -1.37
C VAL A 362 8.45 8.38 -2.76
N SER A 363 7.27 7.82 -3.04
CA SER A 363 6.99 7.22 -4.35
C SER A 363 6.97 8.26 -5.46
N GLY A 364 6.38 9.44 -5.21
CA GLY A 364 6.32 10.55 -6.16
C GLY A 364 7.71 11.08 -6.52
N LEU A 365 8.60 11.24 -5.53
CA LEU A 365 9.98 11.66 -5.75
C LEU A 365 10.76 10.64 -6.58
N VAL A 366 10.63 9.34 -6.27
CA VAL A 366 11.28 8.28 -7.04
C VAL A 366 10.79 8.27 -8.48
N PHE A 367 9.48 8.38 -8.72
CA PHE A 367 8.94 8.40 -10.09
C PHE A 367 9.26 9.69 -10.85
N SER A 368 9.42 10.81 -10.15
CA SER A 368 9.80 12.10 -10.77
C SER A 368 11.29 12.15 -11.12
N LEU A 369 12.16 11.72 -10.20
CA LEU A 369 13.61 11.92 -10.30
C LEU A 369 14.38 10.68 -10.75
N GLY A 370 13.76 9.50 -10.75
CA GLY A 370 14.42 8.26 -11.18
C GLY A 370 14.84 8.34 -12.65
N SER A 371 16.10 8.04 -12.93
CA SER A 371 16.71 8.09 -14.27
C SER A 371 16.66 6.75 -15.01
N GLY A 372 16.28 5.66 -14.35
CA GLY A 372 16.09 4.36 -14.96
C GLY A 372 14.75 4.22 -15.70
N ILE A 373 14.39 3.00 -16.08
CA ILE A 373 13.14 2.71 -16.79
C ILE A 373 11.95 2.94 -15.85
N ILE A 374 11.22 4.02 -16.03
CA ILE A 374 9.98 4.34 -15.34
C ILE A 374 8.85 4.30 -16.39
N HIS A 375 7.89 3.39 -16.20
CA HIS A 375 6.70 3.35 -17.04
C HIS A 375 5.63 4.30 -16.49
N THR A 376 4.80 4.84 -17.39
CA THR A 376 3.73 5.79 -17.04
C THR A 376 2.75 5.22 -16.01
N TYR A 377 2.39 3.93 -16.16
CA TYR A 377 1.45 3.25 -15.27
C TYR A 377 1.97 3.01 -13.83
N TYR A 378 3.26 3.25 -13.53
CA TYR A 378 3.78 3.16 -12.16
C TYR A 378 3.07 4.13 -11.22
N THR A 379 2.47 5.20 -11.77
CA THR A 379 1.63 6.15 -11.02
C THR A 379 0.44 5.52 -10.34
N VAL A 380 0.03 4.29 -10.69
CA VAL A 380 -1.01 3.55 -9.97
C VAL A 380 -0.66 3.36 -8.49
N ALA A 381 0.63 3.24 -8.16
CA ALA A 381 1.08 3.15 -6.78
C ALA A 381 0.90 4.46 -5.97
N LEU A 382 0.68 5.61 -6.63
CA LEU A 382 0.34 6.88 -5.98
C LEU A 382 -1.16 7.01 -5.71
N ALA A 383 -2.00 6.35 -6.50
CA ALA A 383 -3.45 6.52 -6.48
C ALA A 383 -4.09 6.31 -5.10
N PRO A 384 -3.73 5.28 -4.28
CA PRO A 384 -4.31 5.11 -2.95
C PRO A 384 -3.98 6.27 -2.00
N ALA A 385 -2.73 6.76 -2.04
CA ALA A 385 -2.30 7.85 -1.18
C ALA A 385 -2.96 9.19 -1.58
N ILE A 386 -3.06 9.47 -2.88
CA ILE A 386 -3.78 10.63 -3.42
C ILE A 386 -5.24 10.59 -2.99
N ALA A 387 -5.93 9.47 -3.19
CA ALA A 387 -7.34 9.29 -2.85
C ALA A 387 -7.60 9.43 -1.33
N ALA A 388 -6.70 8.91 -0.49
CA ALA A 388 -6.78 9.06 0.95
C ALA A 388 -6.62 10.52 1.38
N LEU A 389 -5.59 11.23 0.88
CA LEU A 389 -5.27 12.61 1.24
C LEU A 389 -6.32 13.62 0.77
N ALA A 390 -6.81 13.48 -0.47
CA ALA A 390 -7.81 14.39 -1.04
C ALA A 390 -9.05 14.56 -0.15
N ARG A 391 -9.34 13.62 0.75
CA ARG A 391 -10.50 13.66 1.66
C ARG A 391 -10.18 14.13 3.09
N MET A 392 -8.91 14.13 3.52
CA MET A 392 -8.59 14.43 4.94
C MET A 392 -8.76 15.89 5.34
N THR A 393 -8.89 16.81 4.39
CA THR A 393 -8.93 18.27 4.60
C THR A 393 -10.29 18.83 5.02
N THR A 394 -11.41 18.17 4.76
CA THR A 394 -12.75 18.79 4.90
C THR A 394 -13.34 18.74 6.32
N ARG A 395 -12.66 18.19 7.31
CA ARG A 395 -13.19 18.04 8.69
C ARG A 395 -12.64 19.02 9.73
N SER A 396 -11.95 20.08 9.35
CA SER A 396 -11.46 21.06 10.33
C SER A 396 -12.52 22.08 10.81
N HIS A 397 -13.73 22.10 10.23
CA HIS A 397 -14.73 23.14 10.55
C HIS A 397 -15.84 22.70 11.52
N ASP A 398 -16.06 21.41 11.77
CA ASP A 398 -17.24 20.98 12.56
C ASP A 398 -17.00 20.85 14.07
N SER A 399 -15.82 21.17 14.61
CA SER A 399 -15.51 21.02 16.03
C SER A 399 -15.59 22.32 16.84
N HIS A 400 -16.02 23.45 16.26
CA HIS A 400 -16.11 24.74 16.97
C HIS A 400 -17.54 25.32 17.10
N CYS A 401 -18.58 24.61 16.65
CA CYS A 401 -19.95 25.04 16.85
C CYS A 401 -20.67 24.13 17.85
N GLY A 402 -20.42 24.31 19.12
CA GLY A 402 -21.10 23.51 20.17
C GLY A 402 -20.63 23.81 21.58
N VAL A 403 -20.43 25.08 21.93
CA VAL A 403 -20.50 25.56 23.32
C VAL A 403 -21.02 26.99 23.29
N ARG A 404 -22.32 27.15 23.43
CA ARG A 404 -22.97 28.27 24.11
C ARG A 404 -24.12 27.71 24.93
#